data_f249b756a6093f4a9a28e705864c01e8
#
_entry.id   f249b756a6093f4a9a28e705864c01e8
#
_cell.length_a   1.000
_cell.length_b   1.000
_cell.length_c   1.000
_cell.angle_alpha   90.00
_cell.angle_beta   90.00
_cell.angle_gamma   90.00
#
_symmetry.space_group_name_H-M   'P 1'
#
loop_
_entity.id
_entity.type
_entity.pdbx_description
1 polymer ?
#
loop_
_entity_poly.entity_id
_entity_poly.type
_entity_poly.pdbx_seq_one_letter_code
_entity_poly.pdbx_strand_id
1 'polypeptide(L)'
;MLGTIPKLMNAVWYEANGDAADVLVHGEMPVPQPAAGEVLVRLGASGVNPSDVKARAGSRPMGFDCVIPHSDGAGTVEMVGEGVDPDLQGRRVYLRNGQWQRANGTAAEYIALDAGLVHPLPDNVSFETGAALG
;
A
#
# COMPACT_ATOMS: atom_id res chain seq x y z
N MET A 1 11.26 16.13 -11.28
CA MET A 1 11.49 14.78 -11.80
C MET A 1 11.38 13.78 -10.67
N LEU A 2 10.65 12.71 -10.89
CA LEU A 2 10.57 11.64 -9.94
C LEU A 2 11.90 10.87 -9.92
N GLY A 3 12.30 10.38 -8.75
CA GLY A 3 13.51 9.61 -8.61
C GLY A 3 13.43 8.26 -9.29
N THR A 4 14.57 7.59 -9.38
CA THR A 4 14.63 6.22 -9.88
C THR A 4 13.92 5.29 -8.91
N ILE A 5 13.03 4.43 -9.41
CA ILE A 5 12.34 3.44 -8.60
C ILE A 5 13.32 2.30 -8.30
N PRO A 6 13.55 1.95 -7.02
CA PRO A 6 14.45 0.86 -6.69
C PRO A 6 13.85 -0.49 -7.09
N LYS A 7 14.69 -1.51 -7.17
CA LYS A 7 14.26 -2.88 -7.44
C LYS A 7 13.62 -3.54 -6.21
N LEU A 8 14.12 -3.19 -5.02
CA LEU A 8 13.66 -3.75 -3.75
C LEU A 8 13.11 -2.64 -2.87
N MET A 9 12.15 -2.99 -2.03
CA MET A 9 11.55 -2.11 -1.04
C MET A 9 11.55 -2.76 0.32
N ASN A 10 11.53 -1.96 1.37
CA ASN A 10 11.25 -2.44 2.71
C ASN A 10 9.76 -2.66 2.87
N ALA A 11 9.40 -3.77 3.50
CA ALA A 11 8.02 -4.13 3.76
C ALA A 11 7.90 -4.91 5.06
N VAL A 12 6.68 -4.96 5.59
CA VAL A 12 6.31 -5.83 6.71
C VAL A 12 5.24 -6.77 6.20
N TRP A 13 5.38 -8.07 6.47
CA TRP A 13 4.41 -9.07 6.02
C TRP A 13 4.25 -10.18 7.06
N TYR A 14 3.22 -11.01 6.86
CA TYR A 14 3.05 -12.25 7.63
C TYR A 14 2.64 -13.39 6.69
N GLU A 15 3.03 -14.60 7.06
CA GLU A 15 2.78 -15.82 6.29
C GLU A 15 1.88 -16.80 7.07
N ALA A 16 1.53 -16.45 8.30
CA ALA A 16 0.62 -17.21 9.16
C ALA A 16 -0.13 -16.25 10.06
N ASN A 17 -1.34 -16.64 10.48
CA ASN A 17 -2.08 -15.90 11.49
C ASN A 17 -1.43 -16.06 12.87
N GLY A 18 -1.56 -15.06 13.72
CA GLY A 18 -1.04 -15.09 15.09
C GLY A 18 -0.76 -13.70 15.64
N ASP A 19 -0.03 -13.68 16.75
CA ASP A 19 0.38 -12.44 17.41
C ASP A 19 1.47 -11.74 16.61
N ALA A 20 1.48 -10.41 16.67
CA ALA A 20 2.44 -9.60 15.89
C ALA A 20 3.88 -10.03 16.13
N ALA A 21 4.27 -10.26 17.38
CA ALA A 21 5.63 -10.64 17.73
C ALA A 21 6.06 -11.98 17.13
N ASP A 22 5.08 -12.86 16.83
CA ASP A 22 5.36 -14.20 16.32
C ASP A 22 5.33 -14.29 14.81
N VAL A 23 4.51 -13.46 14.14
CA VAL A 23 4.22 -13.65 12.71
C VAL A 23 4.67 -12.50 11.82
N LEU A 24 4.84 -11.27 12.34
CA LEU A 24 5.25 -10.16 11.50
C LEU A 24 6.75 -10.25 11.18
N VAL A 25 7.07 -10.13 9.90
CA VAL A 25 8.43 -10.15 9.37
C VAL A 25 8.70 -8.79 8.73
N HIS A 26 9.84 -8.18 9.05
CA HIS A 26 10.33 -6.99 8.38
C HIS A 26 11.50 -7.38 7.47
N GLY A 27 11.45 -6.99 6.21
CA GLY A 27 12.52 -7.33 5.28
C GLY A 27 12.35 -6.61 3.95
N GLU A 28 13.06 -7.12 2.95
CA GLU A 28 13.02 -6.56 1.60
C GLU A 28 12.19 -7.44 0.67
N MET A 29 11.45 -6.81 -0.23
CA MET A 29 10.65 -7.44 -1.27
C MET A 29 10.85 -6.70 -2.59
N PRO A 30 10.60 -7.35 -3.74
CA PRO A 30 10.58 -6.64 -5.02
C PRO A 30 9.51 -5.56 -5.03
N VAL A 31 9.84 -4.40 -5.60
CA VAL A 31 8.84 -3.35 -5.85
C VAL A 31 7.88 -3.85 -6.93
N PRO A 32 6.55 -3.80 -6.70
CA PRO A 32 5.60 -4.26 -7.70
C PRO A 32 5.58 -3.33 -8.91
N GLN A 33 5.16 -3.88 -10.06
CA GLN A 33 4.92 -3.10 -11.27
C GLN A 33 3.42 -2.85 -11.42
N PRO A 34 2.99 -1.62 -11.76
CA PRO A 34 1.57 -1.38 -11.99
C PRO A 34 1.12 -2.07 -13.26
N ALA A 35 0.04 -2.84 -13.16
CA ALA A 35 -0.62 -3.45 -14.30
C ALA A 35 -1.49 -2.40 -15.02
N ALA A 36 -2.11 -2.78 -16.14
CA ALA A 36 -3.06 -1.90 -16.81
C ALA A 36 -4.16 -1.46 -15.83
N GLY A 37 -4.47 -0.16 -15.82
CA GLY A 37 -5.45 0.42 -14.91
C GLY A 37 -4.95 0.70 -13.50
N GLU A 38 -3.70 0.35 -13.18
CA GLU A 38 -3.11 0.55 -11.87
C GLU A 38 -2.13 1.71 -11.83
N VAL A 39 -1.85 2.18 -10.62
CA VAL A 39 -0.77 3.13 -10.33
C VAL A 39 0.19 2.51 -9.31
N LEU A 40 1.44 2.96 -9.34
CA LEU A 40 2.43 2.66 -8.31
C LEU A 40 2.57 3.87 -7.40
N VAL A 41 2.29 3.68 -6.11
CA VAL A 41 2.38 4.76 -5.11
C VAL A 41 3.58 4.51 -4.22
N ARG A 42 4.45 5.52 -4.09
CA ARG A 42 5.49 5.55 -3.06
C ARG A 42 4.86 6.08 -1.79
N LEU A 43 4.76 5.22 -0.78
CA LEU A 43 4.05 5.52 0.45
C LEU A 43 4.87 6.43 1.36
N GLY A 44 4.24 7.50 1.85
CA GLY A 44 4.78 8.36 2.89
C GLY A 44 4.24 8.00 4.27
N ALA A 45 3.06 7.38 4.33
CA ALA A 45 2.45 6.91 5.58
C ALA A 45 1.50 5.76 5.30
N SER A 46 1.36 4.87 6.28
CA SER A 46 0.47 3.72 6.26
C SER A 46 -0.43 3.77 7.50
N GLY A 47 -1.73 3.57 7.33
CA GLY A 47 -2.70 3.60 8.43
C GLY A 47 -3.00 2.19 8.94
N VAL A 48 -2.98 2.04 10.27
CA VAL A 48 -3.33 0.78 10.93
C VAL A 48 -4.76 0.88 11.46
N ASN A 49 -5.58 -0.12 11.14
CA ASN A 49 -6.97 -0.19 11.62
C ASN A 49 -7.18 -1.45 12.48
N PRO A 50 -8.20 -1.47 13.36
CA PRO A 50 -8.52 -2.68 14.13
C PRO A 50 -8.77 -3.90 13.25
N SER A 51 -9.33 -3.73 12.04
CA SER A 51 -9.54 -4.82 11.10
C SER A 51 -8.24 -5.48 10.67
N ASP A 52 -7.14 -4.72 10.55
CA ASP A 52 -5.83 -5.24 10.18
C ASP A 52 -5.30 -6.17 11.26
N VAL A 53 -5.43 -5.76 12.52
CA VAL A 53 -5.02 -6.55 13.69
C VAL A 53 -5.85 -7.82 13.80
N LYS A 54 -7.16 -7.72 13.63
CA LYS A 54 -8.08 -8.86 13.70
C LYS A 54 -7.80 -9.88 12.59
N ALA A 55 -7.57 -9.39 11.37
CA ALA A 55 -7.28 -10.27 10.23
C ALA A 55 -5.97 -11.03 10.46
N ARG A 56 -4.93 -10.34 10.92
CA ARG A 56 -3.65 -10.99 11.24
C ARG A 56 -3.81 -12.02 12.35
N ALA A 57 -4.60 -11.72 13.37
CA ALA A 57 -4.83 -12.64 14.50
C ALA A 57 -5.67 -13.87 14.12
N GLY A 58 -6.33 -13.88 12.96
CA GLY A 58 -7.04 -15.04 12.47
C GLY A 58 -8.56 -14.95 12.48
N SER A 59 -9.14 -13.75 12.54
CA SER A 59 -10.60 -13.58 12.50
C SER A 59 -11.23 -14.12 11.19
N ARG A 60 -10.41 -14.30 10.15
CA ARG A 60 -10.80 -14.89 8.88
C ARG A 60 -9.57 -15.57 8.23
N PRO A 61 -9.77 -16.50 7.29
CA PRO A 61 -8.65 -17.11 6.56
C PRO A 61 -7.82 -16.05 5.83
N MET A 62 -6.50 -16.28 5.74
CA MET A 62 -5.59 -15.34 5.07
C MET A 62 -5.93 -15.13 3.59
N GLY A 63 -6.28 -16.19 2.89
CA GLY A 63 -6.56 -16.14 1.47
C GLY A 63 -5.32 -16.08 0.58
N PHE A 64 -4.15 -15.78 1.12
CA PHE A 64 -2.87 -15.67 0.41
C PHE A 64 -1.76 -16.27 1.26
N ASP A 65 -0.69 -16.73 0.63
CA ASP A 65 0.47 -17.32 1.34
C ASP A 65 1.29 -16.27 2.09
N CYS A 66 1.28 -15.04 1.60
CA CYS A 66 2.02 -13.93 2.18
C CYS A 66 1.16 -12.67 2.08
N VAL A 67 1.02 -11.96 3.19
CA VAL A 67 0.18 -10.75 3.26
C VAL A 67 1.00 -9.58 3.79
N ILE A 68 1.05 -8.49 3.01
CA ILE A 68 1.47 -7.17 3.51
C ILE A 68 0.20 -6.49 4.03
N PRO A 69 0.10 -6.24 5.35
CA PRO A 69 -1.13 -5.68 5.91
C PRO A 69 -1.34 -4.21 5.57
N HIS A 70 -2.42 -3.68 6.07
CA HIS A 70 -2.89 -2.29 6.03
C HIS A 70 -3.52 -1.92 4.70
N SER A 71 -4.72 -1.31 4.80
CA SER A 71 -5.52 -0.89 3.64
C SER A 71 -5.44 0.59 3.36
N ASP A 72 -5.04 1.40 4.34
CA ASP A 72 -5.03 2.85 4.24
C ASP A 72 -3.60 3.38 4.16
N GLY A 73 -3.42 4.43 3.37
CA GLY A 73 -2.13 5.06 3.22
C GLY A 73 -2.20 6.35 2.43
N ALA A 74 -1.08 7.02 2.34
CA ALA A 74 -0.92 8.23 1.54
C ALA A 74 0.52 8.29 1.01
N GLY A 75 0.67 8.88 -0.15
CA GLY A 75 1.97 8.98 -0.79
C GLY A 75 1.92 9.71 -2.12
N THR A 76 2.89 9.43 -2.97
CA THR A 76 3.04 10.06 -4.27
C THR A 76 2.98 9.01 -5.37
N VAL A 77 2.22 9.29 -6.42
CA VAL A 77 2.17 8.42 -7.60
C VAL A 77 3.49 8.51 -8.34
N GLU A 78 4.22 7.41 -8.39
CA GLU A 78 5.54 7.34 -9.05
C GLU A 78 5.44 6.87 -10.50
N MET A 79 4.45 6.02 -10.80
CA MET A 79 4.28 5.42 -12.11
C MET A 79 2.82 5.11 -12.34
N VAL A 80 2.38 5.21 -13.61
CA VAL A 80 1.02 4.83 -14.01
C VAL A 80 1.08 3.66 -14.98
N GLY A 81 0.12 2.75 -14.85
CA GLY A 81 -0.04 1.63 -15.77
C GLY A 81 -0.74 2.06 -17.06
N GLU A 82 -0.81 1.12 -17.99
CA GLU A 82 -1.48 1.36 -19.27
C GLU A 82 -2.95 1.76 -19.06
N GLY A 83 -3.40 2.77 -19.79
CA GLY A 83 -4.79 3.25 -19.73
C GLY A 83 -5.09 4.22 -18.61
N VAL A 84 -4.13 4.48 -17.73
CA VAL A 84 -4.28 5.45 -16.65
C VAL A 84 -3.82 6.84 -17.13
N ASP A 85 -4.50 7.89 -16.66
CA ASP A 85 -4.15 9.28 -16.98
C ASP A 85 -2.70 9.56 -16.55
N PRO A 86 -1.79 9.89 -17.50
CA PRO A 86 -0.41 10.19 -17.15
C PRO A 86 -0.23 11.38 -16.22
N ASP A 87 -1.21 12.28 -16.15
CA ASP A 87 -1.15 13.46 -15.27
C ASP A 87 -1.22 13.08 -13.79
N LEU A 88 -1.60 11.84 -13.47
CA LEU A 88 -1.55 11.35 -12.09
C LEU A 88 -0.11 11.20 -11.59
N GLN A 89 0.86 10.97 -12.48
CA GLN A 89 2.25 10.82 -12.08
C GLN A 89 2.76 12.08 -11.38
N GLY A 90 3.37 11.91 -10.21
CA GLY A 90 3.87 13.01 -9.38
C GLY A 90 2.82 13.59 -8.42
N ARG A 91 1.57 13.17 -8.50
CA ARG A 91 0.51 13.67 -7.64
C ARG A 91 0.58 13.06 -6.24
N ARG A 92 0.29 13.89 -5.24
CA ARG A 92 0.08 13.43 -3.87
C ARG A 92 -1.32 12.86 -3.75
N VAL A 93 -1.44 11.68 -3.15
CA VAL A 93 -2.71 10.96 -3.04
C VAL A 93 -2.86 10.33 -1.66
N TYR A 94 -4.10 10.09 -1.24
CA TYR A 94 -4.41 9.10 -0.21
C TYR A 94 -5.15 7.95 -0.88
N LEU A 95 -5.12 6.78 -0.24
CA LEU A 95 -5.74 5.59 -0.80
C LEU A 95 -6.50 4.81 0.27
N ARG A 96 -7.38 3.95 -0.19
CA ARG A 96 -8.22 3.10 0.67
C ARG A 96 -8.28 1.69 0.07
N ASN A 97 -8.62 0.73 0.92
CA ASN A 97 -8.81 -0.67 0.51
C ASN A 97 -7.59 -1.28 -0.20
N GLY A 98 -6.39 -0.79 0.11
CA GLY A 98 -5.18 -1.27 -0.55
C GLY A 98 -4.95 -2.77 -0.38
N GLN A 99 -5.32 -3.32 0.76
CA GLN A 99 -5.17 -4.75 1.06
C GLN A 99 -6.49 -5.52 0.96
N TRP A 100 -7.63 -4.84 0.77
CA TRP A 100 -8.92 -5.52 0.70
C TRP A 100 -8.98 -6.50 -0.48
N GLN A 101 -9.15 -7.78 -0.18
CA GLN A 101 -9.11 -8.89 -1.16
C GLN A 101 -7.81 -8.95 -1.97
N ARG A 102 -6.72 -8.48 -1.38
CA ARG A 102 -5.41 -8.41 -2.03
C ARG A 102 -4.33 -8.87 -1.06
N ALA A 103 -3.22 -9.38 -1.62
CA ALA A 103 -2.07 -9.82 -0.81
C ALA A 103 -1.22 -8.65 -0.32
N ASN A 104 -1.11 -7.56 -1.10
CA ASN A 104 -0.17 -6.48 -0.84
C ASN A 104 -0.89 -5.21 -0.42
N GLY A 105 -0.74 -4.85 0.86
CA GLY A 105 -1.26 -3.61 1.43
C GLY A 105 -0.21 -2.52 1.55
N THR A 106 -0.46 -1.56 2.47
CA THR A 106 0.34 -0.33 2.58
C THR A 106 1.49 -0.40 3.57
N ALA A 107 1.70 -1.52 4.27
CA ALA A 107 2.85 -1.67 5.18
C ALA A 107 4.13 -1.97 4.40
N ALA A 108 4.44 -1.13 3.42
CA ALA A 108 5.57 -1.24 2.52
C ALA A 108 5.91 0.15 1.96
N GLU A 109 7.06 0.28 1.34
CA GLU A 109 7.44 1.57 0.73
C GLU A 109 6.64 1.87 -0.54
N TYR A 110 6.19 0.85 -1.25
CA TYR A 110 5.42 0.99 -2.50
C TYR A 110 4.22 0.07 -2.52
N ILE A 111 3.17 0.50 -3.21
CA ILE A 111 2.00 -0.33 -3.50
C ILE A 111 1.54 -0.07 -4.93
N ALA A 112 1.21 -1.13 -5.66
CA ALA A 112 0.54 -1.05 -6.96
C ALA A 112 -0.93 -1.42 -6.76
N LEU A 113 -1.84 -0.54 -7.17
CA LEU A 113 -3.27 -0.75 -6.98
C LEU A 113 -4.07 -0.02 -8.04
N ASP A 114 -5.36 -0.37 -8.16
CA ASP A 114 -6.28 0.25 -9.11
C ASP A 114 -6.31 1.77 -8.92
N ALA A 115 -6.23 2.50 -10.01
CA ALA A 115 -6.23 3.97 -10.01
C ALA A 115 -7.51 4.56 -9.39
N GLY A 116 -8.61 3.82 -9.38
CA GLY A 116 -9.86 4.25 -8.75
C GLY A 116 -9.81 4.27 -7.23
N LEU A 117 -8.79 3.68 -6.63
CA LEU A 117 -8.63 3.65 -5.17
C LEU A 117 -7.74 4.77 -4.63
N VAL A 118 -7.15 5.59 -5.49
CA VAL A 118 -6.35 6.73 -5.06
C VAL A 118 -7.13 8.02 -5.27
N HIS A 119 -6.97 8.95 -4.33
CA HIS A 119 -7.70 10.22 -4.32
C HIS A 119 -6.72 11.38 -4.10
N PRO A 120 -6.95 12.55 -4.71
CA PRO A 120 -6.07 13.69 -4.54
C PRO A 120 -5.91 14.09 -3.07
N LEU A 121 -4.67 14.32 -2.66
CA LEU A 121 -4.36 14.83 -1.33
C LEU A 121 -3.87 16.26 -1.48
N PRO A 122 -4.53 17.25 -0.86
CA PRO A 122 -4.10 18.65 -0.95
C PRO A 122 -2.67 18.84 -0.43
N ASP A 123 -1.95 19.81 -0.99
CA ASP A 123 -0.56 20.06 -0.65
C ASP A 123 -0.35 20.46 0.81
N ASN A 124 -1.37 21.04 1.45
CA ASN A 124 -1.32 21.44 2.85
C ASN A 124 -1.73 20.36 3.83
N VAL A 125 -2.00 19.13 3.34
CA VAL A 125 -2.36 17.97 4.18
C VAL A 125 -1.18 17.03 4.20
N SER A 126 -0.74 16.63 5.40
CA SER A 126 0.38 15.67 5.54
C SER A 126 -0.01 14.27 5.08
N PHE A 127 0.98 13.45 4.77
CA PHE A 127 0.75 12.04 4.44
C PHE A 127 0.15 11.29 5.64
N GLU A 128 0.58 11.61 6.86
CA GLU A 128 0.04 10.99 8.07
C GLU A 128 -1.46 11.27 8.21
N THR A 129 -1.88 12.51 7.99
CA THR A 129 -3.31 12.87 7.98
C THR A 129 -4.02 12.17 6.82
N GLY A 130 -3.40 12.17 5.63
CA GLY A 130 -3.97 11.50 4.45
C GLY A 130 -4.21 10.02 4.68
N ALA A 131 -3.29 9.34 5.35
CA ALA A 131 -3.41 7.91 5.66
C ALA A 131 -4.59 7.60 6.61
N ALA A 132 -5.10 8.60 7.31
CA ALA A 132 -6.26 8.46 8.20
C ALA A 132 -7.61 8.75 7.52
N LEU A 133 -7.61 9.15 6.23
CA LEU A 133 -8.83 9.53 5.50
C LEU A 133 -9.54 8.35 4.84
N GLY A 134 -8.87 7.21 4.71
CA GLY A 134 -9.41 6.02 4.05
C GLY A 134 -10.48 5.28 4.81
#